data_3870ea4e9befd666a122094bc42a3232
#
_entry.id   3870ea4e9befd666a122094bc42a3232
#
_cell.length_a   1.000
_cell.length_b   1.000
_cell.length_c   1.000
_cell.angle_alpha   90.00
_cell.angle_beta   90.00
_cell.angle_gamma   90.00
#
_symmetry.space_group_name_H-M   'P 1'
#
loop_
_entity.id
_entity.type
_entity.pdbx_description
1 polymer ?
#
loop_
_entity_poly.entity_id
_entity_poly.type
_entity_poly.pdbx_seq_one_letter_code
_entity_poly.pdbx_strand_id
1 'polypeptide(L)'
;MERIKKTFLVLPIKVITLSLVFALVFLLSPLSAEEKPDEVHIDGDSVVYEENTGIATADGDVKVRNKDLRLFAPHVEYNSNNQIVEAFSDERGKVTLLSGPNKLVGDHLTYSLDTRRGVLTDASGKMDALYMQGRDVRVMPMSDAVKFGVFKSRPKKSKADAEDESITEWLNVTTTTCDFERPHFKLFSKKIIVIPGKKMIIRRPRIYIGGKCIFTYPFDYIAKLGPRDQSLMPYFAYESNKGMGAGIKGIIDVGKLGEVKVAAIYWSKNIWEAKLSYRKEILDGLSVFLESKRLYNSDDDEIMWRPKWGLEYYAPNGWRAILFQSQRELIQTEMTPGQERRYNVWSDPEFGIYSPWYGNASKLASIRFFGIYGRYQDNLDTSVKPWTERILLGTEMTGAPDVGNFFFKPFYGARYVYHTYEGGEQTQDFIDGWVGVSWNIGEFSFSSQYFRRWADGSSPLAWDSYADNENFYQTVSFPLPIGASWEKWTFSVTAAYDNLIKDVASIRYSVNYNKHCTTWHMWILDNKAGNEFKAGLFFYINAYPEHKIGIDSDMAPQAEATKAAF
;
A
#
# COMPACT_ATOMS: atom_id res chain seq x y z
N MET A 1 -42.46 51.35 -47.77
CA MET A 1 -41.38 51.01 -46.82
C MET A 1 -41.78 49.74 -46.09
N GLU A 2 -41.64 48.62 -46.74
CA GLU A 2 -41.96 47.30 -46.20
C GLU A 2 -40.80 46.37 -46.42
N ARG A 3 -40.27 45.79 -45.34
CA ARG A 3 -39.22 44.81 -45.39
C ARG A 3 -39.83 43.42 -45.52
N ILE A 4 -39.59 42.81 -46.67
CA ILE A 4 -39.93 41.41 -46.96
C ILE A 4 -38.91 40.49 -46.31
N LYS A 5 -39.36 39.69 -45.33
CA LYS A 5 -38.59 38.59 -44.74
C LYS A 5 -38.55 37.41 -45.71
N LYS A 6 -37.37 37.03 -46.18
CA LYS A 6 -37.15 35.75 -46.84
C LYS A 6 -36.82 34.70 -45.80
N THR A 7 -37.75 33.80 -45.52
CA THR A 7 -37.54 32.58 -44.75
C THR A 7 -37.00 31.51 -45.72
N PHE A 8 -35.73 31.16 -45.58
CA PHE A 8 -35.15 29.99 -46.27
C PHE A 8 -35.41 28.74 -45.43
N LEU A 9 -36.19 27.84 -46.00
CA LEU A 9 -36.46 26.49 -45.49
C LEU A 9 -35.20 25.62 -45.74
N VAL A 10 -34.41 25.39 -44.69
CA VAL A 10 -33.28 24.48 -44.69
C VAL A 10 -33.63 23.26 -43.82
N LEU A 11 -34.39 22.34 -44.42
CA LEU A 11 -34.56 20.98 -44.01
C LEU A 11 -34.90 20.17 -45.27
N PRO A 12 -34.11 19.22 -45.71
CA PRO A 12 -34.04 17.86 -45.15
C PRO A 12 -32.69 17.08 -45.34
N ILE A 13 -31.55 17.71 -45.46
CA ILE A 13 -30.31 16.98 -45.75
C ILE A 13 -29.81 16.19 -44.54
N LYS A 14 -30.04 16.66 -43.33
CA LYS A 14 -29.63 15.98 -42.09
C LYS A 14 -30.44 14.73 -41.76
N VAL A 15 -31.65 14.61 -42.21
CA VAL A 15 -32.52 13.44 -41.96
C VAL A 15 -32.12 12.27 -42.88
N ILE A 16 -31.72 12.56 -44.12
CA ILE A 16 -31.30 11.52 -45.09
C ILE A 16 -29.93 10.94 -44.72
N THR A 17 -28.99 11.75 -44.23
CA THR A 17 -27.69 11.27 -43.79
C THR A 17 -27.81 10.46 -42.48
N LEU A 18 -28.70 10.78 -41.57
CA LEU A 18 -28.92 10.03 -40.35
C LEU A 18 -29.57 8.66 -40.62
N SER A 19 -30.49 8.57 -41.58
CA SER A 19 -31.13 7.33 -42.00
C SER A 19 -30.15 6.38 -42.71
N LEU A 20 -29.21 6.91 -43.52
CA LEU A 20 -28.18 6.12 -44.20
C LEU A 20 -27.13 5.58 -43.21
N VAL A 21 -26.76 6.36 -42.20
CA VAL A 21 -25.83 5.91 -41.12
C VAL A 21 -26.49 4.84 -40.28
N PHE A 22 -27.80 4.96 -39.98
CA PHE A 22 -28.54 3.93 -39.23
C PHE A 22 -28.71 2.63 -40.04
N ALA A 23 -28.93 2.70 -41.34
CA ALA A 23 -28.97 1.52 -42.22
C ALA A 23 -27.60 0.86 -42.36
N LEU A 24 -26.50 1.62 -42.40
CA LEU A 24 -25.13 1.09 -42.47
C LEU A 24 -24.70 0.42 -41.15
N VAL A 25 -25.17 0.91 -40.00
CA VAL A 25 -24.90 0.30 -38.69
C VAL A 25 -25.66 -1.03 -38.51
N PHE A 26 -26.85 -1.18 -39.12
CA PHE A 26 -27.60 -2.46 -39.11
C PHE A 26 -27.02 -3.51 -40.07
N LEU A 27 -26.29 -3.08 -41.15
CA LEU A 27 -25.60 -4.00 -42.05
C LEU A 27 -24.21 -4.44 -41.54
N LEU A 28 -23.70 -3.79 -40.48
CA LEU A 28 -22.47 -4.14 -39.78
C LEU A 28 -22.74 -4.89 -38.43
N SER A 29 -23.94 -5.42 -38.25
CA SER A 29 -24.15 -6.40 -37.15
C SER A 29 -23.19 -7.55 -37.42
N PRO A 30 -22.25 -7.85 -36.49
CA PRO A 30 -21.43 -9.05 -36.65
C PRO A 30 -22.40 -10.22 -36.69
N LEU A 31 -22.35 -11.01 -37.77
CA LEU A 31 -22.92 -12.35 -37.75
C LEU A 31 -22.41 -12.98 -36.44
N SER A 32 -23.30 -13.32 -35.52
CA SER A 32 -22.97 -14.19 -34.43
C SER A 32 -22.30 -15.41 -35.03
N ALA A 33 -20.99 -15.51 -34.85
CA ALA A 33 -20.27 -16.73 -35.17
C ALA A 33 -20.95 -17.77 -34.26
N GLU A 34 -21.60 -18.75 -34.85
CA GLU A 34 -22.08 -19.94 -34.21
C GLU A 34 -20.89 -20.50 -33.45
N GLU A 35 -20.96 -20.52 -32.11
CA GLU A 35 -19.90 -21.10 -31.27
C GLU A 35 -19.76 -22.56 -31.72
N LYS A 36 -18.65 -22.83 -32.43
CA LYS A 36 -18.28 -24.21 -32.74
C LYS A 36 -18.20 -24.98 -31.43
N PRO A 37 -18.66 -26.24 -31.40
CA PRO A 37 -18.53 -27.10 -30.24
C PRO A 37 -17.06 -27.08 -29.77
N ASP A 38 -16.88 -27.19 -28.45
CA ASP A 38 -15.55 -27.11 -27.80
C ASP A 38 -14.62 -28.21 -28.33
N GLU A 39 -13.88 -27.90 -29.40
CA GLU A 39 -12.92 -28.83 -29.99
C GLU A 39 -11.69 -28.96 -29.07
N VAL A 40 -11.33 -30.19 -28.76
CA VAL A 40 -10.09 -30.53 -28.06
C VAL A 40 -9.05 -30.79 -29.13
N HIS A 41 -8.01 -29.97 -29.16
CA HIS A 41 -6.87 -30.15 -30.06
C HIS A 41 -5.74 -30.83 -29.29
N ILE A 42 -5.27 -31.96 -29.80
CA ILE A 42 -4.14 -32.73 -29.24
C ILE A 42 -3.08 -32.85 -30.33
N ASP A 43 -1.91 -32.26 -30.11
CA ASP A 43 -0.73 -32.34 -30.94
C ASP A 43 0.36 -33.11 -30.19
N GLY A 44 1.12 -33.97 -30.87
CA GLY A 44 2.23 -34.73 -30.28
C GLY A 44 3.05 -35.40 -31.38
N ASP A 45 4.22 -35.95 -31.03
CA ASP A 45 5.05 -36.68 -31.98
C ASP A 45 4.33 -37.94 -32.50
N SER A 46 3.52 -38.56 -31.65
CA SER A 46 2.63 -39.68 -31.98
C SER A 46 1.28 -39.48 -31.32
N VAL A 47 0.20 -39.62 -32.10
CA VAL A 47 -1.19 -39.57 -31.59
C VAL A 47 -1.96 -40.74 -32.14
N VAL A 48 -2.50 -41.55 -31.24
CA VAL A 48 -3.30 -42.73 -31.58
C VAL A 48 -4.69 -42.57 -30.97
N TYR A 49 -5.72 -42.75 -31.79
CA TYR A 49 -7.12 -42.72 -31.32
C TYR A 49 -7.78 -44.10 -31.53
N GLU A 50 -8.29 -44.68 -30.46
CA GLU A 50 -9.01 -45.94 -30.46
C GLU A 50 -10.53 -45.68 -30.47
N GLU A 51 -11.20 -45.85 -31.59
CA GLU A 51 -12.66 -45.61 -31.73
C GLU A 51 -13.50 -46.46 -30.77
N ASN A 52 -13.10 -47.71 -30.51
CA ASN A 52 -13.85 -48.62 -29.65
C ASN A 52 -13.89 -48.19 -28.18
N THR A 53 -12.83 -47.58 -27.70
CA THR A 53 -12.70 -47.13 -26.30
C THR A 53 -12.95 -45.62 -26.16
N GLY A 54 -12.85 -44.87 -27.24
CA GLY A 54 -12.93 -43.41 -27.25
C GLY A 54 -11.71 -42.78 -26.60
N ILE A 55 -10.56 -43.47 -26.54
CA ILE A 55 -9.32 -42.97 -25.93
C ILE A 55 -8.36 -42.52 -27.01
N ALA A 56 -7.85 -41.30 -26.86
CA ALA A 56 -6.72 -40.77 -27.60
C ALA A 56 -5.50 -40.77 -26.71
N THR A 57 -4.42 -41.45 -27.14
CA THR A 57 -3.10 -41.46 -26.48
C THR A 57 -2.13 -40.69 -27.32
N ALA A 58 -1.41 -39.74 -26.70
CA ALA A 58 -0.41 -38.91 -27.37
C ALA A 58 0.92 -38.96 -26.62
N ASP A 59 2.01 -39.10 -27.36
CA ASP A 59 3.39 -39.19 -26.85
C ASP A 59 4.30 -38.17 -27.53
N GLY A 60 5.30 -37.67 -26.78
CA GLY A 60 6.33 -36.73 -27.21
C GLY A 60 5.78 -35.32 -27.38
N ASP A 61 6.38 -34.32 -26.74
CA ASP A 61 6.02 -32.89 -26.77
C ASP A 61 4.51 -32.59 -26.93
N VAL A 62 3.69 -33.33 -26.18
CA VAL A 62 2.22 -33.26 -26.32
C VAL A 62 1.70 -31.90 -25.89
N LYS A 63 0.82 -31.34 -26.73
CA LYS A 63 0.12 -30.06 -26.51
C LYS A 63 -1.38 -30.29 -26.59
N VAL A 64 -2.10 -30.05 -25.51
CA VAL A 64 -3.56 -30.08 -25.47
C VAL A 64 -4.09 -28.65 -25.34
N ARG A 65 -5.03 -28.29 -26.20
CA ARG A 65 -5.70 -26.99 -26.18
C ARG A 65 -7.23 -27.18 -26.20
N ASN A 66 -7.87 -26.51 -25.27
CA ASN A 66 -9.33 -26.40 -25.24
C ASN A 66 -9.69 -25.08 -24.57
N LYS A 67 -10.40 -24.18 -25.23
CA LYS A 67 -10.75 -22.83 -24.72
C LYS A 67 -9.60 -22.15 -23.96
N ASP A 68 -9.69 -22.14 -22.63
CA ASP A 68 -8.74 -21.51 -21.71
C ASP A 68 -7.65 -22.46 -21.20
N LEU A 69 -7.75 -23.75 -21.51
CA LEU A 69 -6.78 -24.76 -21.07
C LEU A 69 -5.67 -24.91 -22.10
N ARG A 70 -4.42 -24.78 -21.65
CA ARG A 70 -3.23 -25.15 -22.40
C ARG A 70 -2.39 -26.06 -21.53
N LEU A 71 -2.23 -27.29 -21.98
CA LEU A 71 -1.49 -28.35 -21.29
C LEU A 71 -0.33 -28.79 -22.16
N PHE A 72 0.83 -29.01 -21.54
CA PHE A 72 2.03 -29.55 -22.15
C PHE A 72 2.51 -30.71 -21.29
N ALA A 73 2.78 -31.87 -21.88
CA ALA A 73 3.29 -33.02 -21.17
C ALA A 73 4.02 -33.99 -22.12
N PRO A 74 4.90 -34.85 -21.63
CA PRO A 74 5.52 -35.91 -22.42
C PRO A 74 4.55 -36.99 -22.88
N HIS A 75 3.50 -37.26 -22.08
CA HIS A 75 2.49 -38.28 -22.34
C HIS A 75 1.11 -37.80 -21.89
N VAL A 76 0.08 -37.99 -22.73
CA VAL A 76 -1.31 -37.61 -22.45
C VAL A 76 -2.27 -38.69 -22.93
N GLU A 77 -3.26 -39.01 -22.08
CA GLU A 77 -4.41 -39.81 -22.43
C GLU A 77 -5.67 -38.94 -22.35
N TYR A 78 -6.47 -38.97 -23.38
CA TYR A 78 -7.76 -38.26 -23.43
C TYR A 78 -8.88 -39.23 -23.70
N ASN A 79 -9.84 -39.30 -22.79
CA ASN A 79 -11.05 -40.12 -22.97
C ASN A 79 -12.23 -39.20 -23.39
N SER A 80 -12.66 -39.36 -24.65
CA SER A 80 -13.73 -38.55 -25.24
C SER A 80 -15.10 -38.82 -24.65
N ASN A 81 -15.33 -40.01 -24.07
CA ASN A 81 -16.63 -40.39 -23.52
C ASN A 81 -16.96 -39.67 -22.21
N ASN A 82 -15.95 -39.42 -21.38
CA ASN A 82 -16.09 -38.73 -20.08
C ASN A 82 -15.37 -37.39 -20.02
N GLN A 83 -14.75 -37.00 -21.14
CA GLN A 83 -14.00 -35.74 -21.31
C GLN A 83 -12.89 -35.53 -20.25
N ILE A 84 -12.22 -36.62 -19.87
CA ILE A 84 -11.10 -36.58 -18.92
C ILE A 84 -9.78 -36.62 -19.68
N VAL A 85 -8.90 -35.69 -19.33
CA VAL A 85 -7.50 -35.63 -19.75
C VAL A 85 -6.63 -36.08 -18.60
N GLU A 86 -5.78 -37.07 -18.82
CA GLU A 86 -4.71 -37.48 -17.91
C GLU A 86 -3.36 -37.20 -18.56
N ALA A 87 -2.46 -36.53 -17.82
CA ALA A 87 -1.14 -36.17 -18.31
C ALA A 87 -0.08 -36.59 -17.30
N PHE A 88 1.02 -37.12 -17.79
CA PHE A 88 2.07 -37.74 -17.00
C PHE A 88 3.42 -37.11 -17.31
N SER A 89 4.24 -36.92 -16.26
CA SER A 89 5.64 -36.56 -16.39
C SER A 89 6.49 -37.82 -16.63
N ASP A 90 7.64 -37.63 -17.31
CA ASP A 90 8.65 -38.63 -17.45
C ASP A 90 10.08 -37.98 -17.41
N GLU A 91 11.12 -38.71 -17.83
CA GLU A 91 12.49 -38.21 -17.89
C GLU A 91 12.66 -37.02 -18.86
N ARG A 92 11.78 -36.87 -19.86
CA ARG A 92 11.79 -35.77 -20.87
C ARG A 92 11.25 -34.47 -20.31
N GLY A 93 10.33 -34.53 -19.33
CA GLY A 93 9.75 -33.32 -18.77
C GLY A 93 8.61 -33.54 -17.79
N LYS A 94 8.16 -32.42 -17.21
CA LYS A 94 7.01 -32.36 -16.30
C LYS A 94 5.76 -31.88 -17.01
N VAL A 95 4.60 -32.23 -16.43
CA VAL A 95 3.31 -31.70 -16.85
C VAL A 95 3.25 -30.20 -16.58
N THR A 96 2.95 -29.41 -17.59
CA THR A 96 2.80 -27.95 -17.48
C THR A 96 1.37 -27.54 -17.85
N LEU A 97 0.67 -26.94 -16.92
CA LEU A 97 -0.69 -26.40 -17.08
C LEU A 97 -0.63 -24.87 -17.09
N LEU A 98 -1.13 -24.25 -18.18
CA LEU A 98 -1.34 -22.81 -18.25
C LEU A 98 -2.83 -22.52 -18.07
N SER A 99 -3.17 -21.72 -17.06
CA SER A 99 -4.54 -21.25 -16.80
C SER A 99 -4.51 -19.74 -16.59
N GLY A 100 -4.89 -18.99 -17.61
CA GLY A 100 -4.73 -17.55 -17.64
C GLY A 100 -3.25 -17.14 -17.47
N PRO A 101 -2.92 -16.23 -16.54
CA PRO A 101 -1.55 -15.79 -16.30
C PRO A 101 -0.71 -16.80 -15.48
N ASN A 102 -1.32 -17.88 -14.98
CA ASN A 102 -0.67 -18.81 -14.06
C ASN A 102 -0.07 -20.00 -14.82
N LYS A 103 1.20 -20.31 -14.50
CA LYS A 103 1.89 -21.50 -14.94
C LYS A 103 2.06 -22.44 -13.75
N LEU A 104 1.47 -23.64 -13.86
CA LEU A 104 1.61 -24.73 -12.89
C LEU A 104 2.41 -25.87 -13.52
N VAL A 105 3.32 -26.43 -12.77
CA VAL A 105 4.17 -27.56 -13.19
C VAL A 105 4.06 -28.66 -12.14
N GLY A 106 3.86 -29.90 -12.55
CA GLY A 106 3.70 -31.05 -11.64
C GLY A 106 3.99 -32.37 -12.30
N ASP A 107 3.73 -33.47 -11.61
CA ASP A 107 4.09 -34.81 -12.07
C ASP A 107 2.93 -35.51 -12.78
N HIS A 108 1.72 -35.37 -12.28
CA HIS A 108 0.55 -36.00 -12.88
C HIS A 108 -0.67 -35.06 -12.78
N LEU A 109 -1.38 -34.89 -13.88
CA LEU A 109 -2.62 -34.12 -13.96
C LEU A 109 -3.77 -35.02 -14.37
N THR A 110 -4.86 -34.99 -13.62
CA THR A 110 -6.17 -35.46 -14.04
C THR A 110 -7.10 -34.25 -14.15
N TYR A 111 -7.68 -34.00 -15.32
CA TYR A 111 -8.54 -32.83 -15.56
C TYR A 111 -9.79 -33.21 -16.37
N SER A 112 -10.96 -32.86 -15.87
CA SER A 112 -12.22 -33.00 -16.57
C SER A 112 -12.58 -31.70 -17.29
N LEU A 113 -12.71 -31.75 -18.60
CA LEU A 113 -13.07 -30.61 -19.44
C LEU A 113 -14.53 -30.18 -19.22
N ASP A 114 -15.42 -31.15 -18.99
CA ASP A 114 -16.84 -30.90 -18.73
C ASP A 114 -17.06 -30.14 -17.41
N THR A 115 -16.47 -30.63 -16.33
CA THR A 115 -16.66 -30.03 -15.00
C THR A 115 -15.65 -28.92 -14.66
N ARG A 116 -14.63 -28.70 -15.51
CA ARG A 116 -13.49 -27.80 -15.27
C ARG A 116 -12.77 -28.06 -13.95
N ARG A 117 -12.70 -29.35 -13.55
CA ARG A 117 -12.03 -29.78 -12.33
C ARG A 117 -10.79 -30.57 -12.65
N GLY A 118 -9.73 -30.32 -11.89
CA GLY A 118 -8.50 -31.07 -12.04
C GLY A 118 -7.71 -31.15 -10.76
N VAL A 119 -6.80 -32.11 -10.72
CA VAL A 119 -5.83 -32.30 -9.65
C VAL A 119 -4.46 -32.47 -10.28
N LEU A 120 -3.53 -31.62 -9.90
CA LEU A 120 -2.12 -31.70 -10.28
C LEU A 120 -1.31 -32.10 -9.04
N THR A 121 -0.57 -33.21 -9.12
CA THR A 121 0.23 -33.74 -8.01
C THR A 121 1.67 -33.19 -8.06
N ASP A 122 2.31 -33.10 -6.89
CA ASP A 122 3.67 -32.55 -6.71
C ASP A 122 3.89 -31.23 -7.47
N ALA A 123 2.90 -30.36 -7.30
CA ALA A 123 2.79 -29.16 -8.09
C ALA A 123 3.65 -28.01 -7.58
N SER A 124 4.24 -27.30 -8.51
CA SER A 124 4.95 -26.05 -8.29
C SER A 124 4.44 -24.98 -9.26
N GLY A 125 4.56 -23.73 -8.86
CA GLY A 125 4.15 -22.60 -9.69
C GLY A 125 4.65 -21.27 -9.15
N LYS A 126 4.63 -20.26 -10.01
CA LYS A 126 4.91 -18.88 -9.62
C LYS A 126 3.63 -18.07 -9.76
N MET A 127 3.29 -17.38 -8.70
CA MET A 127 2.10 -16.54 -8.61
C MET A 127 2.50 -15.17 -8.08
N ASP A 128 2.49 -14.17 -8.95
CA ASP A 128 3.05 -12.85 -8.67
C ASP A 128 4.55 -12.97 -8.27
N ALA A 129 4.94 -12.51 -7.10
CA ALA A 129 6.29 -12.64 -6.56
C ALA A 129 6.53 -13.96 -5.79
N LEU A 130 5.51 -14.81 -5.62
CA LEU A 130 5.56 -16.00 -4.78
C LEU A 130 5.86 -17.27 -5.59
N TYR A 131 6.88 -17.99 -5.20
CA TYR A 131 7.10 -19.38 -5.59
C TYR A 131 6.30 -20.27 -4.65
N MET A 132 5.51 -21.16 -5.21
CA MET A 132 4.67 -22.09 -4.48
C MET A 132 5.04 -23.53 -4.84
N GLN A 133 5.09 -24.39 -3.85
CA GLN A 133 5.29 -25.83 -4.02
C GLN A 133 4.34 -26.55 -3.07
N GLY A 134 3.49 -27.40 -3.60
CA GLY A 134 2.49 -28.15 -2.85
C GLY A 134 2.40 -29.58 -3.29
N ARG A 135 1.91 -30.45 -2.40
CA ARG A 135 1.69 -31.86 -2.72
C ARG A 135 0.62 -32.05 -3.79
N ASP A 136 -0.50 -31.35 -3.64
CA ASP A 136 -1.63 -31.43 -4.56
C ASP A 136 -2.20 -30.03 -4.80
N VAL A 137 -2.51 -29.73 -6.05
CA VAL A 137 -3.24 -28.53 -6.45
C VAL A 137 -4.54 -28.93 -7.12
N ARG A 138 -5.65 -28.52 -6.56
CA ARG A 138 -6.98 -28.71 -7.12
C ARG A 138 -7.43 -27.45 -7.83
N VAL A 139 -7.82 -27.58 -9.08
CA VAL A 139 -8.46 -26.52 -9.87
C VAL A 139 -9.94 -26.80 -9.93
N MET A 140 -10.77 -25.80 -9.67
CA MET A 140 -12.23 -25.96 -9.72
C MET A 140 -12.95 -24.63 -9.93
N PRO A 141 -14.18 -24.65 -10.49
CA PRO A 141 -15.05 -23.48 -10.52
C PRO A 141 -15.39 -22.97 -9.12
N MET A 142 -15.60 -21.65 -8.98
CA MET A 142 -15.97 -21.02 -7.70
C MET A 142 -17.28 -21.60 -7.12
N SER A 143 -18.25 -21.93 -7.98
CA SER A 143 -19.51 -22.56 -7.58
C SER A 143 -19.31 -23.87 -6.85
N ASP A 144 -18.37 -24.68 -7.32
CA ASP A 144 -18.03 -25.97 -6.73
C ASP A 144 -17.25 -25.82 -5.43
N ALA A 145 -16.36 -24.83 -5.35
CA ALA A 145 -15.66 -24.52 -4.12
C ALA A 145 -16.60 -24.20 -2.95
N VAL A 146 -17.74 -23.58 -3.24
CA VAL A 146 -18.80 -23.35 -2.24
C VAL A 146 -19.49 -24.65 -1.86
N LYS A 147 -19.86 -25.51 -2.83
CA LYS A 147 -20.50 -26.80 -2.58
C LYS A 147 -19.63 -27.72 -1.73
N PHE A 148 -18.32 -27.73 -1.98
CA PHE A 148 -17.36 -28.57 -1.25
C PHE A 148 -16.88 -27.95 0.06
N GLY A 149 -17.45 -26.82 0.50
CA GLY A 149 -17.11 -26.20 1.78
C GLY A 149 -15.70 -25.58 1.83
N VAL A 150 -15.11 -25.31 0.67
CA VAL A 150 -13.85 -24.56 0.59
C VAL A 150 -14.08 -23.14 1.12
N PHE A 151 -15.27 -22.58 0.86
CA PHE A 151 -15.75 -21.32 1.42
C PHE A 151 -17.06 -21.52 2.19
N LYS A 152 -17.26 -20.78 3.27
CA LYS A 152 -18.51 -20.77 4.04
C LYS A 152 -19.67 -20.10 3.30
N SER A 153 -19.38 -19.20 2.37
CA SER A 153 -20.38 -18.51 1.55
C SER A 153 -19.74 -18.01 0.25
N ARG A 154 -20.54 -17.94 -0.82
CA ARG A 154 -20.09 -17.40 -2.10
C ARG A 154 -19.69 -15.93 -1.93
N PRO A 155 -18.49 -15.52 -2.37
CA PRO A 155 -18.15 -14.09 -2.45
C PRO A 155 -19.19 -13.35 -3.29
N LYS A 156 -19.68 -12.18 -2.84
CA LYS A 156 -20.71 -11.42 -3.57
C LYS A 156 -20.19 -11.08 -4.97
N LYS A 157 -20.91 -11.49 -6.00
CA LYS A 157 -20.57 -11.16 -7.39
C LYS A 157 -20.74 -9.65 -7.66
N SER A 158 -19.77 -9.06 -8.33
CA SER A 158 -20.02 -7.89 -9.18
C SER A 158 -20.87 -8.34 -10.38
N LYS A 159 -21.80 -7.50 -10.83
CA LYS A 159 -22.74 -7.83 -11.93
C LYS A 159 -22.05 -8.07 -13.29
N ALA A 160 -20.74 -7.86 -13.41
CA ALA A 160 -19.98 -7.97 -14.65
C ALA A 160 -19.34 -9.35 -14.89
N ASP A 161 -19.30 -10.25 -13.89
CA ASP A 161 -18.60 -11.54 -14.01
C ASP A 161 -19.62 -12.66 -14.24
N ALA A 162 -20.04 -12.85 -15.50
CA ALA A 162 -20.99 -13.87 -15.91
C ALA A 162 -20.35 -15.27 -16.04
N GLU A 163 -19.03 -15.39 -16.14
CA GLU A 163 -18.31 -16.65 -16.20
C GLU A 163 -17.90 -17.15 -14.81
N ASP A 164 -18.00 -18.47 -14.61
CA ASP A 164 -17.67 -19.12 -13.35
C ASP A 164 -16.14 -19.16 -13.17
N GLU A 165 -15.62 -18.22 -12.41
CA GLU A 165 -14.19 -18.02 -12.17
C GLU A 165 -13.55 -19.27 -11.53
N SER A 166 -12.46 -19.75 -12.10
CA SER A 166 -11.71 -20.89 -11.57
C SER A 166 -10.83 -20.46 -10.40
N ILE A 167 -10.80 -21.29 -9.36
CA ILE A 167 -9.91 -21.13 -8.19
C ILE A 167 -8.93 -22.29 -8.11
N THR A 168 -7.83 -22.09 -7.38
CA THR A 168 -6.90 -23.15 -7.03
C THR A 168 -6.84 -23.37 -5.53
N GLU A 169 -6.93 -24.61 -5.11
CA GLU A 169 -6.74 -25.07 -3.73
C GLU A 169 -5.44 -25.87 -3.63
N TRP A 170 -4.47 -25.34 -2.93
CA TRP A 170 -3.17 -25.94 -2.70
C TRP A 170 -3.13 -26.65 -1.36
N LEU A 171 -2.66 -27.89 -1.34
CA LEU A 171 -2.56 -28.71 -0.13
C LEU A 171 -1.08 -28.93 0.27
N ASN A 172 -0.80 -28.85 1.59
CA ASN A 172 0.54 -28.98 2.16
C ASN A 172 1.58 -28.14 1.41
N VAL A 173 1.31 -26.86 1.32
CA VAL A 173 2.03 -25.94 0.45
C VAL A 173 3.07 -25.13 1.20
N THR A 174 4.24 -25.03 0.59
CA THR A 174 5.30 -24.10 0.95
C THR A 174 5.30 -22.94 -0.04
N THR A 175 5.39 -21.73 0.45
CA THR A 175 5.51 -20.52 -0.39
C THR A 175 6.64 -19.63 0.09
N THR A 176 7.35 -19.01 -0.86
CA THR A 176 8.47 -18.10 -0.60
C THR A 176 8.61 -17.12 -1.76
N THR A 177 9.23 -15.97 -1.52
CA THR A 177 9.68 -15.06 -2.60
C THR A 177 11.17 -15.25 -2.92
N CYS A 178 11.83 -16.20 -2.25
CA CYS A 178 13.23 -16.52 -2.44
C CYS A 178 13.37 -17.55 -3.55
N ASP A 179 14.20 -17.26 -4.55
CA ASP A 179 14.47 -18.14 -5.70
C ASP A 179 15.63 -19.12 -5.45
N PHE A 180 16.21 -19.12 -4.24
CA PHE A 180 17.23 -20.07 -3.88
C PHE A 180 16.63 -21.46 -3.62
N GLU A 181 17.33 -22.50 -3.99
CA GLU A 181 16.96 -23.89 -3.73
C GLU A 181 16.68 -24.14 -2.24
N ARG A 182 17.45 -23.50 -1.35
CA ARG A 182 17.21 -23.44 0.09
C ARG A 182 16.82 -22.03 0.48
N PRO A 183 15.52 -21.71 0.48
CA PRO A 183 15.07 -20.35 0.74
C PRO A 183 15.38 -19.89 2.17
N HIS A 184 15.78 -18.63 2.32
CA HIS A 184 16.10 -18.03 3.62
C HIS A 184 14.89 -17.98 4.54
N PHE A 185 13.70 -17.80 3.95
CA PHE A 185 12.43 -17.91 4.64
C PHE A 185 11.44 -18.69 3.78
N LYS A 186 10.52 -19.33 4.44
CA LYS A 186 9.37 -19.97 3.81
C LYS A 186 8.16 -19.90 4.71
N LEU A 187 7.01 -19.86 4.08
CA LEU A 187 5.73 -19.93 4.71
C LEU A 187 5.13 -21.29 4.38
N PHE A 188 4.77 -22.08 5.39
CA PHE A 188 4.10 -23.36 5.21
C PHE A 188 2.65 -23.26 5.65
N SER A 189 1.74 -23.82 4.87
CA SER A 189 0.34 -23.98 5.24
C SER A 189 -0.18 -25.34 4.79
N LYS A 190 -1.10 -25.91 5.59
CA LYS A 190 -1.83 -27.12 5.17
C LYS A 190 -2.74 -26.87 3.97
N LYS A 191 -3.19 -25.62 3.81
CA LYS A 191 -4.12 -25.23 2.75
C LYS A 191 -3.94 -23.76 2.37
N ILE A 192 -3.79 -23.49 1.07
CA ILE A 192 -3.89 -22.16 0.48
C ILE A 192 -4.95 -22.20 -0.60
N ILE A 193 -5.84 -21.21 -0.59
CA ILE A 193 -6.86 -21.04 -1.63
C ILE A 193 -6.54 -19.75 -2.37
N VAL A 194 -6.42 -19.84 -3.67
CA VAL A 194 -6.12 -18.69 -4.52
C VAL A 194 -7.30 -18.38 -5.42
N ILE A 195 -7.77 -17.15 -5.36
CA ILE A 195 -8.72 -16.57 -6.30
C ILE A 195 -7.91 -15.64 -7.20
N PRO A 196 -7.64 -16.03 -8.46
CA PRO A 196 -6.74 -15.28 -9.34
C PRO A 196 -7.13 -13.81 -9.45
N GLY A 197 -6.14 -12.91 -9.40
CA GLY A 197 -6.34 -11.47 -9.50
C GLY A 197 -7.08 -10.81 -8.33
N LYS A 198 -7.55 -11.58 -7.33
CA LYS A 198 -8.34 -11.05 -6.21
C LYS A 198 -7.66 -11.23 -4.86
N LYS A 199 -7.52 -12.48 -4.40
CA LYS A 199 -6.98 -12.77 -3.07
C LYS A 199 -6.47 -14.19 -2.92
N MET A 200 -5.61 -14.36 -1.92
CA MET A 200 -5.13 -15.64 -1.44
C MET A 200 -5.52 -15.80 0.03
N ILE A 201 -6.06 -16.97 0.40
CA ILE A 201 -6.41 -17.30 1.78
C ILE A 201 -5.48 -18.39 2.25
N ILE A 202 -4.63 -18.07 3.21
CA ILE A 202 -3.63 -18.97 3.78
C ILE A 202 -4.12 -19.43 5.15
N ARG A 203 -4.36 -20.73 5.30
CA ARG A 203 -4.88 -21.29 6.55
C ARG A 203 -3.78 -21.47 7.57
N ARG A 204 -3.82 -20.71 8.68
CA ARG A 204 -2.90 -20.81 9.83
C ARG A 204 -1.43 -20.97 9.40
N PRO A 205 -0.85 -19.98 8.69
CA PRO A 205 0.51 -20.09 8.18
C PRO A 205 1.55 -20.23 9.30
N ARG A 206 2.58 -21.01 9.01
CA ARG A 206 3.78 -21.13 9.83
C ARG A 206 4.94 -20.47 9.11
N ILE A 207 5.62 -19.56 9.78
CA ILE A 207 6.76 -18.82 9.23
C ILE A 207 8.04 -19.50 9.66
N TYR A 208 8.87 -19.86 8.68
CA TYR A 208 10.18 -20.45 8.89
C TYR A 208 11.25 -19.48 8.41
N ILE A 209 12.30 -19.28 9.21
CA ILE A 209 13.51 -18.54 8.85
C ILE A 209 14.71 -19.44 9.14
N GLY A 210 15.62 -19.60 8.15
CA GLY A 210 16.76 -20.49 8.29
C GLY A 210 16.37 -21.92 8.65
N GLY A 211 15.20 -22.39 8.20
CA GLY A 211 14.69 -23.75 8.47
C GLY A 211 13.98 -23.92 9.82
N LYS A 212 14.02 -22.94 10.72
CA LYS A 212 13.37 -23.00 12.04
C LYS A 212 12.01 -22.29 11.99
N CYS A 213 10.95 -22.91 12.55
CA CYS A 213 9.66 -22.28 12.73
C CYS A 213 9.77 -21.20 13.81
N ILE A 214 9.60 -19.94 13.42
CA ILE A 214 9.70 -18.80 14.34
C ILE A 214 8.34 -18.34 14.83
N PHE A 215 7.29 -18.55 14.01
CA PHE A 215 5.95 -18.07 14.34
C PHE A 215 4.88 -18.90 13.64
N THR A 216 3.78 -19.16 14.36
CA THR A 216 2.55 -19.74 13.80
C THR A 216 1.43 -18.72 13.94
N TYR A 217 0.91 -18.25 12.82
CA TYR A 217 -0.20 -17.33 12.80
C TYR A 217 -1.50 -18.08 13.19
N PRO A 218 -2.21 -17.68 14.25
CA PRO A 218 -3.32 -18.48 14.79
C PRO A 218 -4.61 -18.44 13.95
N PHE A 219 -4.71 -17.43 13.05
CA PHE A 219 -5.89 -17.22 12.21
C PHE A 219 -5.59 -17.50 10.74
N ASP A 220 -6.61 -17.40 9.89
CA ASP A 220 -6.43 -17.38 8.46
C ASP A 220 -5.85 -16.03 8.02
N TYR A 221 -4.80 -16.09 7.23
CA TYR A 221 -4.21 -14.90 6.62
C TYR A 221 -4.79 -14.68 5.23
N ILE A 222 -5.34 -13.49 4.99
CA ILE A 222 -5.95 -13.14 3.70
C ILE A 222 -5.05 -12.10 3.03
N ALA A 223 -4.30 -12.51 2.02
CA ALA A 223 -3.53 -11.62 1.17
C ALA A 223 -4.39 -11.22 -0.04
N LYS A 224 -4.54 -9.94 -0.33
CA LYS A 224 -5.10 -9.47 -1.60
C LYS A 224 -4.00 -9.54 -2.65
N LEU A 225 -4.30 -10.20 -3.77
CA LEU A 225 -3.43 -10.20 -4.94
C LEU A 225 -3.65 -8.87 -5.68
N GLY A 226 -2.70 -7.95 -5.57
CA GLY A 226 -2.78 -6.60 -6.11
C GLY A 226 -2.08 -5.57 -5.21
N PRO A 227 -2.12 -4.27 -5.54
CA PRO A 227 -1.29 -3.23 -4.93
C PRO A 227 -1.61 -2.91 -3.46
N ARG A 228 -2.60 -3.56 -2.81
CA ARG A 228 -2.99 -3.30 -1.42
C ARG A 228 -3.28 -4.59 -0.66
N ASP A 229 -2.36 -5.03 0.17
CA ASP A 229 -2.66 -6.04 1.19
C ASP A 229 -3.45 -5.42 2.35
N GLN A 230 -4.48 -6.12 2.81
CA GLN A 230 -5.43 -5.66 3.82
C GLN A 230 -5.42 -6.54 5.08
N SER A 231 -4.47 -7.44 5.20
CA SER A 231 -4.42 -8.37 6.32
C SER A 231 -4.09 -7.68 7.64
N LEU A 232 -4.70 -8.17 8.73
CA LEU A 232 -4.30 -7.77 10.07
C LEU A 232 -2.94 -8.35 10.39
N MET A 233 -1.95 -7.49 10.64
CA MET A 233 -0.58 -7.87 10.95
C MET A 233 -0.24 -7.54 12.41
N PRO A 234 0.36 -8.47 13.16
CA PRO A 234 0.90 -8.16 14.47
C PRO A 234 2.13 -7.26 14.32
N TYR A 235 2.31 -6.34 15.26
CA TYR A 235 3.51 -5.54 15.39
C TYR A 235 3.85 -5.30 16.85
N PHE A 236 5.10 -4.92 17.08
CA PHE A 236 5.61 -4.57 18.40
C PHE A 236 6.23 -3.18 18.36
N ALA A 237 6.26 -2.50 19.49
CA ALA A 237 6.86 -1.18 19.61
C ALA A 237 7.53 -1.02 20.98
N TYR A 238 8.45 -0.08 21.10
CA TYR A 238 9.05 0.30 22.36
C TYR A 238 9.16 1.82 22.46
N GLU A 239 8.59 2.38 23.49
CA GLU A 239 8.75 3.79 23.86
C GLU A 239 9.09 3.87 25.35
N SER A 240 10.06 4.71 25.71
CA SER A 240 10.56 4.78 27.11
C SER A 240 9.49 5.18 28.12
N ASN A 241 8.53 6.02 27.71
CA ASN A 241 7.40 6.47 28.51
C ASN A 241 6.26 5.44 28.65
N LYS A 242 6.10 4.52 27.66
CA LYS A 242 5.01 3.52 27.61
C LYS A 242 5.49 2.07 27.84
N GLY A 243 6.79 1.81 27.65
CA GLY A 243 7.41 0.49 27.75
C GLY A 243 7.29 -0.31 26.44
N MET A 244 7.28 -1.65 26.57
CA MET A 244 7.06 -2.55 25.43
C MET A 244 5.59 -2.61 25.07
N GLY A 245 5.28 -2.58 23.78
CA GLY A 245 3.93 -2.71 23.25
C GLY A 245 3.79 -3.86 22.27
N ALA A 246 2.63 -4.51 22.29
CA ALA A 246 2.22 -5.51 21.32
C ALA A 246 0.88 -5.10 20.71
N GLY A 247 0.80 -5.08 19.38
CA GLY A 247 -0.36 -4.57 18.68
C GLY A 247 -0.69 -5.33 17.40
N ILE A 248 -1.80 -4.92 16.81
CA ILE A 248 -2.26 -5.36 15.49
C ILE A 248 -2.59 -4.14 14.64
N LYS A 249 -2.32 -4.20 13.34
CA LYS A 249 -2.73 -3.18 12.36
C LYS A 249 -3.13 -3.84 11.05
N GLY A 250 -3.99 -3.17 10.29
CA GLY A 250 -4.42 -3.64 8.98
C GLY A 250 -5.70 -2.98 8.52
N ILE A 251 -6.31 -3.57 7.51
CA ILE A 251 -7.54 -3.08 6.91
C ILE A 251 -8.62 -4.17 7.06
N ILE A 252 -9.80 -3.76 7.50
CA ILE A 252 -10.99 -4.61 7.60
C ILE A 252 -11.95 -4.20 6.48
N ASP A 253 -12.27 -5.13 5.59
CA ASP A 253 -13.29 -4.93 4.56
C ASP A 253 -14.68 -5.12 5.17
N VAL A 254 -15.47 -4.05 5.19
CA VAL A 254 -16.85 -4.03 5.74
C VAL A 254 -17.88 -4.18 4.61
N GLY A 255 -17.48 -4.72 3.48
CA GLY A 255 -18.35 -5.03 2.34
C GLY A 255 -18.84 -3.76 1.62
N LYS A 256 -20.17 -3.53 1.58
CA LYS A 256 -20.74 -2.35 0.89
C LYS A 256 -20.36 -1.01 1.52
N LEU A 257 -19.99 -1.00 2.79
CA LEU A 257 -19.57 0.22 3.50
C LEU A 257 -18.15 0.63 3.13
N GLY A 258 -17.30 -0.30 2.63
CA GLY A 258 -15.93 -0.01 2.25
C GLY A 258 -14.92 -0.55 3.26
N GLU A 259 -13.78 0.12 3.38
CA GLU A 259 -12.63 -0.35 4.15
C GLU A 259 -12.43 0.50 5.41
N VAL A 260 -12.15 -0.17 6.53
CA VAL A 260 -11.77 0.46 7.80
C VAL A 260 -10.32 0.08 8.10
N LYS A 261 -9.45 1.07 8.21
CA LYS A 261 -8.07 0.86 8.69
C LYS A 261 -8.10 0.84 10.21
N VAL A 262 -7.46 -0.15 10.80
CA VAL A 262 -7.40 -0.33 12.24
C VAL A 262 -5.96 -0.49 12.68
N ALA A 263 -5.63 0.08 13.84
CA ALA A 263 -4.41 -0.23 14.58
C ALA A 263 -4.76 -0.21 16.06
N ALA A 264 -4.24 -1.16 16.82
CA ALA A 264 -4.37 -1.18 18.27
C ALA A 264 -3.10 -1.75 18.88
N ILE A 265 -2.66 -1.19 20.00
CA ILE A 265 -1.47 -1.62 20.73
C ILE A 265 -1.72 -1.56 22.24
N TYR A 266 -1.25 -2.56 22.94
CA TYR A 266 -1.21 -2.59 24.40
C TYR A 266 0.23 -2.49 24.87
N TRP A 267 0.49 -1.56 25.79
CA TRP A 267 1.81 -1.25 26.34
C TRP A 267 1.98 -1.84 27.73
N SER A 268 3.20 -2.20 28.09
CA SER A 268 3.52 -2.85 29.36
C SER A 268 3.24 -1.97 30.60
N LYS A 269 3.14 -0.66 30.43
CA LYS A 269 2.72 0.26 31.51
C LYS A 269 1.20 0.43 31.62
N ASN A 270 0.41 -0.58 31.19
CA ASN A 270 -1.06 -0.61 31.25
C ASN A 270 -1.75 0.45 30.38
N ILE A 271 -1.09 0.94 29.35
CA ILE A 271 -1.64 1.87 28.38
C ILE A 271 -2.09 1.07 27.16
N TRP A 272 -3.26 1.36 26.61
CA TRP A 272 -3.63 0.87 25.30
C TRP A 272 -4.00 2.03 24.37
N GLU A 273 -3.50 1.99 23.16
CA GLU A 273 -3.75 2.97 22.12
C GLU A 273 -4.41 2.30 20.93
N ALA A 274 -5.20 3.08 20.16
CA ALA A 274 -5.87 2.60 18.97
C ALA A 274 -6.05 3.71 17.94
N LYS A 275 -6.15 3.31 16.69
CA LYS A 275 -6.54 4.15 15.56
C LYS A 275 -7.60 3.42 14.75
N LEU A 276 -8.70 4.11 14.47
CA LEU A 276 -9.72 3.72 13.53
C LEU A 276 -9.78 4.79 12.45
N SER A 277 -9.72 4.40 11.18
CA SER A 277 -9.80 5.34 10.07
C SER A 277 -10.66 4.73 8.97
N TYR A 278 -11.73 5.42 8.64
CA TYR A 278 -12.66 5.08 7.58
C TYR A 278 -12.65 6.19 6.53
N ARG A 279 -12.62 5.81 5.27
CA ARG A 279 -12.74 6.73 4.14
C ARG A 279 -13.56 6.06 3.05
N LYS A 280 -14.51 6.80 2.50
CA LYS A 280 -15.32 6.33 1.38
C LYS A 280 -15.53 7.47 0.39
N GLU A 281 -15.21 7.19 -0.85
CA GLU A 281 -15.57 8.04 -1.97
C GLU A 281 -17.09 7.93 -2.23
N ILE A 282 -17.78 9.07 -2.21
CA ILE A 282 -19.24 9.16 -2.39
C ILE A 282 -19.62 9.71 -3.77
N LEU A 283 -18.77 10.56 -4.33
CA LEU A 283 -18.82 11.09 -5.68
C LEU A 283 -17.38 11.12 -6.22
N ASP A 284 -17.22 11.28 -7.52
CA ASP A 284 -15.90 11.35 -8.16
C ASP A 284 -15.04 12.45 -7.52
N GLY A 285 -13.94 12.06 -6.92
CA GLY A 285 -13.04 12.92 -6.17
C GLY A 285 -13.53 13.36 -4.80
N LEU A 286 -14.79 13.15 -4.41
CA LEU A 286 -15.35 13.55 -3.11
C LEU A 286 -15.43 12.37 -2.15
N SER A 287 -14.72 12.44 -1.04
CA SER A 287 -14.70 11.42 0.01
C SER A 287 -15.20 11.94 1.34
N VAL A 288 -15.94 11.08 2.04
CA VAL A 288 -16.22 11.24 3.48
C VAL A 288 -15.14 10.49 4.25
N PHE A 289 -14.68 11.06 5.34
CA PHE A 289 -13.79 10.36 6.25
C PHE A 289 -14.21 10.47 7.71
N LEU A 290 -13.89 9.42 8.45
CA LEU A 290 -14.02 9.36 9.90
C LEU A 290 -12.72 8.75 10.43
N GLU A 291 -12.04 9.46 11.30
CA GLU A 291 -10.87 8.97 12.00
C GLU A 291 -11.09 9.14 13.50
N SER A 292 -10.65 8.17 14.29
CA SER A 292 -10.61 8.32 15.73
C SER A 292 -9.34 7.64 16.26
N LYS A 293 -8.57 8.38 17.02
CA LYS A 293 -7.36 7.89 17.69
C LYS A 293 -7.61 7.86 19.19
N ARG A 294 -7.18 6.79 19.85
CA ARG A 294 -7.03 6.74 21.30
C ARG A 294 -5.55 6.78 21.60
N LEU A 295 -5.07 7.93 22.05
CA LEU A 295 -3.65 8.19 22.30
C LEU A 295 -3.43 8.63 23.74
N TYR A 296 -2.30 8.20 24.29
CA TYR A 296 -1.78 8.66 25.56
C TYR A 296 -1.02 9.98 25.38
N ASN A 297 -1.41 10.98 26.15
CA ASN A 297 -0.67 12.22 26.29
C ASN A 297 0.21 12.13 27.53
N SER A 298 1.52 12.01 27.33
CA SER A 298 2.48 11.91 28.45
C SER A 298 2.66 13.21 29.24
N ASP A 299 2.26 14.35 28.65
CA ASP A 299 2.44 15.65 29.27
C ASP A 299 1.35 15.91 30.33
N ASP A 300 0.15 15.38 30.09
CA ASP A 300 -1.01 15.53 30.98
C ASP A 300 -1.38 14.22 31.71
N ASP A 301 -0.65 13.11 31.46
CA ASP A 301 -0.95 11.75 31.95
C ASP A 301 -2.38 11.28 31.60
N GLU A 302 -2.85 11.63 30.41
CA GLU A 302 -4.20 11.35 29.98
C GLU A 302 -4.26 10.43 28.77
N ILE A 303 -5.29 9.60 28.74
CA ILE A 303 -5.59 8.75 27.61
C ILE A 303 -7.06 8.89 27.19
N MET A 304 -7.31 9.32 25.98
CA MET A 304 -8.67 9.59 25.51
C MET A 304 -8.86 9.32 24.02
N TRP A 305 -10.12 9.16 23.61
CA TRP A 305 -10.52 9.11 22.22
C TRP A 305 -10.54 10.53 21.61
N ARG A 306 -10.09 10.60 20.35
CA ARG A 306 -9.86 11.84 19.59
C ARG A 306 -10.52 11.72 18.23
N PRO A 307 -11.85 11.89 18.15
CA PRO A 307 -12.57 11.76 16.88
C PRO A 307 -12.34 12.97 15.96
N LYS A 308 -12.29 12.67 14.66
CA LYS A 308 -12.16 13.61 13.55
C LYS A 308 -13.00 13.13 12.39
N TRP A 309 -13.81 13.98 11.80
CA TRP A 309 -14.68 13.62 10.68
C TRP A 309 -14.82 14.78 9.70
N GLY A 310 -15.04 14.44 8.44
CA GLY A 310 -15.16 15.49 7.44
C GLY A 310 -15.31 14.99 6.01
N LEU A 311 -15.12 15.93 5.11
CA LEU A 311 -15.17 15.77 3.68
C LEU A 311 -13.81 16.13 3.09
N GLU A 312 -13.40 15.43 2.06
CA GLU A 312 -12.19 15.74 1.30
C GLU A 312 -12.50 15.61 -0.19
N TYR A 313 -12.13 16.63 -0.94
CA TYR A 313 -12.34 16.68 -2.37
C TYR A 313 -10.99 16.82 -3.11
N TYR A 314 -10.79 15.97 -4.10
CA TYR A 314 -9.70 16.06 -5.06
C TYR A 314 -10.25 16.42 -6.42
N ALA A 315 -9.96 17.62 -6.88
CA ALA A 315 -10.37 18.07 -8.20
C ALA A 315 -9.50 17.43 -9.31
N PRO A 316 -10.03 17.21 -10.52
CA PRO A 316 -9.28 16.64 -11.64
C PRO A 316 -8.02 17.41 -12.03
N ASN A 317 -7.97 18.71 -11.77
CA ASN A 317 -6.81 19.58 -12.01
C ASN A 317 -5.77 19.57 -10.87
N GLY A 318 -5.94 18.69 -9.87
CA GLY A 318 -5.00 18.47 -8.77
C GLY A 318 -5.20 19.36 -7.54
N TRP A 319 -6.24 20.23 -7.51
CA TRP A 319 -6.61 20.95 -6.29
C TRP A 319 -7.18 19.99 -5.26
N ARG A 320 -6.89 20.24 -4.01
CA ARG A 320 -7.43 19.51 -2.86
C ARG A 320 -8.13 20.48 -1.92
N ALA A 321 -9.35 20.15 -1.52
CA ALA A 321 -10.07 20.85 -0.46
C ALA A 321 -10.45 19.87 0.64
N ILE A 322 -10.39 20.29 1.89
CA ILE A 322 -10.78 19.50 3.06
C ILE A 322 -11.61 20.35 4.01
N LEU A 323 -12.70 19.79 4.51
CA LEU A 323 -13.54 20.37 5.54
C LEU A 323 -13.72 19.34 6.64
N PHE A 324 -13.35 19.65 7.86
CA PHE A 324 -13.52 18.71 8.96
C PHE A 324 -13.74 19.39 10.31
N GLN A 325 -14.18 18.55 11.24
CA GLN A 325 -14.26 18.85 12.66
C GLN A 325 -13.44 17.83 13.45
N SER A 326 -12.74 18.26 14.47
CA SER A 326 -11.98 17.38 15.35
C SER A 326 -12.19 17.73 16.82
N GLN A 327 -12.11 16.69 17.68
CA GLN A 327 -12.19 16.85 19.11
C GLN A 327 -10.94 16.29 19.76
N ARG A 328 -10.26 17.12 20.55
CA ARG A 328 -9.09 16.74 21.33
C ARG A 328 -7.96 16.13 20.47
N GLU A 329 -7.80 16.61 19.24
CA GLU A 329 -6.71 16.17 18.38
C GLU A 329 -5.38 16.40 19.11
N LEU A 330 -4.54 15.35 19.23
CA LEU A 330 -3.25 15.48 19.88
C LEU A 330 -2.25 16.03 18.89
N ILE A 331 -1.87 17.28 19.07
CA ILE A 331 -0.89 17.97 18.23
C ILE A 331 0.41 18.10 19.02
N GLN A 332 1.49 17.62 18.42
CA GLN A 332 2.83 17.78 18.93
C GLN A 332 3.48 18.97 18.24
N THR A 333 3.95 19.92 19.01
CA THR A 333 4.64 21.11 18.51
C THR A 333 5.96 21.30 19.23
N GLU A 334 6.93 21.82 18.53
CA GLU A 334 8.23 22.21 19.07
C GLU A 334 8.14 23.71 19.44
N MET A 335 8.10 24.00 20.74
CA MET A 335 7.94 25.37 21.27
C MET A 335 9.23 26.16 21.19
N THR A 336 10.33 25.52 21.53
CA THR A 336 11.69 26.01 21.38
C THR A 336 12.55 24.84 20.92
N PRO A 337 13.72 25.09 20.31
CA PRO A 337 14.60 24.01 19.91
C PRO A 337 14.75 23.00 21.03
N GLY A 338 14.24 21.79 20.77
CA GLY A 338 14.34 20.69 21.68
C GLY A 338 13.29 20.56 22.77
N GLN A 339 12.30 21.41 22.83
CA GLN A 339 11.17 21.27 23.76
C GLN A 339 9.89 20.96 22.98
N GLU A 340 9.62 19.69 22.81
CA GLU A 340 8.35 19.21 22.24
C GLU A 340 7.29 19.20 23.34
N ARG A 341 6.10 19.71 23.02
CA ARG A 341 4.92 19.64 23.87
C ARG A 341 3.72 19.17 23.09
N ARG A 342 2.82 18.45 23.76
CA ARG A 342 1.59 17.90 23.21
C ARG A 342 0.40 18.68 23.72
N TYR A 343 -0.47 19.09 22.80
CA TYR A 343 -1.69 19.84 23.10
C TYR A 343 -2.92 19.09 22.63
N ASN A 344 -3.98 19.16 23.41
CA ASN A 344 -5.29 18.73 23.00
C ASN A 344 -5.98 19.89 22.28
N VAL A 345 -6.33 19.73 20.99
CA VAL A 345 -6.89 20.78 20.14
C VAL A 345 -8.24 20.38 19.61
N TRP A 346 -9.19 21.30 19.71
CA TRP A 346 -10.51 21.20 19.07
C TRP A 346 -10.53 22.08 17.83
N SER A 347 -11.14 21.58 16.75
CA SER A 347 -11.40 22.36 15.52
C SER A 347 -12.90 22.31 15.20
N ASP A 348 -13.55 23.47 15.00
CA ASP A 348 -14.99 23.57 14.77
C ASP A 348 -15.38 24.75 13.85
N PRO A 349 -15.51 24.57 12.54
CA PRO A 349 -14.82 23.60 11.69
C PRO A 349 -13.41 24.06 11.27
N GLU A 350 -12.69 23.20 10.57
CA GLU A 350 -11.49 23.58 9.81
C GLU A 350 -11.74 23.34 8.32
N PHE A 351 -11.42 24.34 7.49
CA PHE A 351 -11.44 24.27 6.04
C PHE A 351 -10.05 24.53 5.50
N GLY A 352 -9.56 23.63 4.66
CA GLY A 352 -8.26 23.77 3.99
C GLY A 352 -8.39 23.64 2.48
N ILE A 353 -7.64 24.45 1.75
CA ILE A 353 -7.50 24.38 0.30
C ILE A 353 -6.03 24.34 -0.09
N TYR A 354 -5.67 23.46 -1.03
CA TYR A 354 -4.31 23.25 -1.47
C TYR A 354 -4.26 23.21 -2.98
N SER A 355 -3.34 23.97 -3.58
CA SER A 355 -3.10 23.89 -5.01
C SER A 355 -2.34 22.62 -5.38
N PRO A 356 -2.37 22.19 -6.65
CA PRO A 356 -1.35 21.26 -7.15
C PRO A 356 0.03 21.86 -7.05
N TRP A 357 1.06 21.02 -7.22
CA TRP A 357 2.41 21.49 -7.42
C TRP A 357 2.58 22.01 -8.85
N TYR A 358 2.99 23.25 -8.99
CA TYR A 358 3.31 23.89 -10.26
C TYR A 358 4.81 23.87 -10.48
N GLY A 359 5.23 23.56 -11.71
CA GLY A 359 6.65 23.48 -12.07
C GLY A 359 7.18 22.03 -12.02
N ASN A 360 8.48 21.90 -11.98
CA ASN A 360 9.18 20.62 -11.97
C ASN A 360 10.41 20.70 -11.07
N ALA A 361 10.33 20.06 -9.89
CA ALA A 361 11.40 20.04 -8.90
C ALA A 361 12.70 19.41 -9.41
N SER A 362 12.63 18.44 -10.34
CA SER A 362 13.81 17.80 -10.92
C SER A 362 14.51 18.65 -12.00
N LYS A 363 13.81 19.65 -12.58
CA LYS A 363 14.44 20.62 -13.49
C LYS A 363 14.98 21.83 -12.75
N LEU A 364 14.12 22.47 -11.95
CA LEU A 364 14.47 23.62 -11.12
C LEU A 364 13.72 23.58 -9.80
N ALA A 365 12.42 23.86 -9.81
CA ALA A 365 11.59 23.92 -8.62
C ALA A 365 10.13 23.59 -8.93
N SER A 366 9.41 23.13 -7.91
CA SER A 366 7.95 23.11 -7.85
C SER A 366 7.47 24.02 -6.73
N ILE A 367 6.33 24.67 -6.95
CA ILE A 367 5.70 25.55 -5.97
C ILE A 367 4.24 25.17 -5.77
N ARG A 368 3.74 25.26 -4.55
CA ARG A 368 2.30 25.12 -4.24
C ARG A 368 1.85 26.22 -3.29
N PHE A 369 0.56 26.47 -3.28
CA PHE A 369 -0.13 27.43 -2.42
C PHE A 369 -1.16 26.69 -1.58
N PHE A 370 -1.40 27.19 -0.37
CA PHE A 370 -2.41 26.62 0.49
C PHE A 370 -3.02 27.69 1.40
N GLY A 371 -4.26 27.47 1.80
CA GLY A 371 -4.95 28.31 2.75
C GLY A 371 -5.78 27.46 3.69
N ILE A 372 -5.81 27.80 4.96
CA ILE A 372 -6.57 27.10 6.00
C ILE A 372 -7.33 28.15 6.81
N TYR A 373 -8.63 27.93 6.99
CA TYR A 373 -9.47 28.67 7.92
C TYR A 373 -10.00 27.70 8.96
N GLY A 374 -10.03 28.10 10.21
CA GLY A 374 -10.62 27.29 11.25
C GLY A 374 -10.88 28.06 12.54
N ARG A 375 -11.74 27.48 13.38
CA ARG A 375 -11.96 27.89 14.75
C ARG A 375 -11.37 26.83 15.66
N TYR A 376 -10.59 27.27 16.61
CA TYR A 376 -9.81 26.37 17.46
C TYR A 376 -9.96 26.72 18.94
N GLN A 377 -9.83 25.69 19.75
CA GLN A 377 -9.66 25.81 21.17
C GLN A 377 -8.55 24.85 21.58
N ASP A 378 -7.60 25.31 22.38
CA ASP A 378 -6.56 24.46 22.96
C ASP A 378 -6.70 24.37 24.48
N ASN A 379 -6.21 23.28 25.02
CA ASN A 379 -6.19 22.93 26.43
C ASN A 379 -7.53 22.64 27.12
N LEU A 380 -7.41 21.87 28.17
CA LEU A 380 -8.46 21.19 28.89
C LEU A 380 -9.37 22.08 29.73
N ASP A 381 -8.94 23.26 30.08
CA ASP A 381 -9.78 24.16 30.88
C ASP A 381 -10.73 24.93 29.96
N THR A 382 -11.75 24.20 29.50
CA THR A 382 -12.81 24.70 28.61
C THR A 382 -13.65 25.81 29.23
N SER A 383 -13.52 26.05 30.53
CA SER A 383 -14.28 27.08 31.25
C SER A 383 -13.74 28.48 31.01
N VAL A 384 -12.54 28.64 30.47
CA VAL A 384 -11.83 29.93 30.50
C VAL A 384 -11.33 30.42 29.13
N LYS A 385 -11.20 29.54 28.10
CA LYS A 385 -10.68 29.99 26.80
C LYS A 385 -11.74 30.03 25.71
N PRO A 386 -11.98 31.21 25.10
CA PRO A 386 -12.87 31.32 23.95
C PRO A 386 -12.30 30.61 22.73
N TRP A 387 -13.19 30.26 21.81
CA TRP A 387 -12.80 29.80 20.48
C TRP A 387 -12.07 30.89 19.72
N THR A 388 -10.90 30.56 19.19
CA THR A 388 -10.06 31.48 18.41
C THR A 388 -10.19 31.16 16.93
N GLU A 389 -10.53 32.15 16.13
CA GLU A 389 -10.51 32.05 14.67
C GLU A 389 -9.07 32.21 14.15
N ARG A 390 -8.71 31.37 13.18
CA ARG A 390 -7.42 31.44 12.51
C ARG A 390 -7.58 31.36 11.01
N ILE A 391 -6.92 32.24 10.29
CA ILE A 391 -6.65 32.12 8.86
C ILE A 391 -5.15 31.91 8.69
N LEU A 392 -4.82 30.91 7.92
CA LEU A 392 -3.44 30.61 7.54
C LEU A 392 -3.34 30.65 6.01
N LEU A 393 -2.37 31.39 5.50
CA LEU A 393 -2.02 31.41 4.08
C LEU A 393 -0.57 31.02 3.93
N GLY A 394 -0.28 30.17 2.97
CA GLY A 394 1.09 29.70 2.79
C GLY A 394 1.45 29.39 1.36
N THR A 395 2.75 29.45 1.11
CA THR A 395 3.37 28.99 -0.11
C THR A 395 4.59 28.13 0.23
N GLU A 396 4.81 27.12 -0.56
CA GLU A 396 5.94 26.22 -0.40
C GLU A 396 6.60 25.97 -1.76
N MET A 397 7.92 26.03 -1.79
CA MET A 397 8.75 25.73 -2.95
C MET A 397 9.74 24.62 -2.59
N THR A 398 9.96 23.69 -3.50
CA THR A 398 11.00 22.66 -3.36
C THR A 398 11.68 22.40 -4.69
N GLY A 399 12.97 22.12 -4.66
CA GLY A 399 13.79 21.80 -5.81
C GLY A 399 14.82 20.73 -5.48
N ALA A 400 14.99 19.80 -6.42
CA ALA A 400 16.06 18.79 -6.40
C ALA A 400 16.46 18.55 -7.86
N PRO A 401 17.17 19.53 -8.48
CA PRO A 401 17.48 19.47 -9.90
C PRO A 401 18.33 18.25 -10.23
N ASP A 402 17.94 17.60 -11.32
CA ASP A 402 18.74 16.50 -11.87
C ASP A 402 19.98 17.10 -12.57
N VAL A 403 21.11 16.94 -11.90
CA VAL A 403 22.41 17.42 -12.38
C VAL A 403 23.18 16.34 -13.14
N GLY A 404 22.50 15.27 -13.56
CA GLY A 404 23.09 14.14 -14.29
C GLY A 404 24.21 13.46 -13.47
N ASN A 405 25.39 13.34 -14.08
CA ASN A 405 26.55 12.70 -13.46
C ASN A 405 27.36 13.62 -12.54
N PHE A 406 26.84 14.79 -12.19
CA PHE A 406 27.54 15.67 -11.29
C PHE A 406 27.65 15.03 -9.90
N PHE A 407 28.83 15.18 -9.29
CA PHE A 407 29.14 14.52 -8.01
C PHE A 407 28.23 14.98 -6.88
N PHE A 408 27.90 16.28 -6.81
CA PHE A 408 27.01 16.85 -5.82
C PHE A 408 25.60 16.98 -6.35
N LYS A 409 24.62 16.43 -5.63
CA LYS A 409 23.19 16.52 -5.95
C LYS A 409 22.54 17.50 -4.97
N PRO A 410 22.30 18.75 -5.40
CA PRO A 410 21.70 19.76 -4.54
C PRO A 410 20.20 19.51 -4.38
N PHE A 411 19.67 19.90 -3.22
CA PHE A 411 18.25 20.02 -2.96
C PHE A 411 18.00 21.25 -2.08
N TYR A 412 16.87 21.88 -2.23
CA TYR A 412 16.54 23.10 -1.52
C TYR A 412 15.04 23.31 -1.46
N GLY A 413 14.62 24.21 -0.58
CA GLY A 413 13.25 24.66 -0.54
C GLY A 413 13.08 25.84 0.40
N ALA A 414 11.91 26.43 0.30
CA ALA A 414 11.47 27.51 1.16
C ALA A 414 9.96 27.38 1.38
N ARG A 415 9.50 27.81 2.55
CA ARG A 415 8.09 27.88 2.87
C ARG A 415 7.84 29.19 3.62
N TYR A 416 6.88 29.97 3.16
CA TYR A 416 6.35 31.11 3.87
C TYR A 416 4.94 30.79 4.35
N VAL A 417 4.64 31.10 5.60
CA VAL A 417 3.32 30.92 6.20
C VAL A 417 2.99 32.15 7.02
N TYR A 418 1.81 32.68 6.75
CA TYR A 418 1.23 33.82 7.47
C TYR A 418 -0.03 33.38 8.19
N HIS A 419 -0.14 33.72 9.46
CA HIS A 419 -1.29 33.47 10.30
C HIS A 419 -1.91 34.79 10.75
N THR A 420 -3.23 34.84 10.78
CA THR A 420 -3.97 35.93 11.43
C THR A 420 -5.06 35.32 12.30
N TYR A 421 -5.26 35.91 13.45
CA TYR A 421 -6.18 35.46 14.48
C TYR A 421 -7.20 36.57 14.79
N GLU A 422 -8.43 36.19 15.18
CA GLU A 422 -9.50 37.09 15.63
C GLU A 422 -9.68 38.30 14.70
N GLY A 423 -9.77 38.04 13.38
CA GLY A 423 -9.98 39.13 12.41
C GLY A 423 -8.80 40.09 12.23
N GLY A 424 -7.61 39.73 12.69
CA GLY A 424 -6.38 40.50 12.52
C GLY A 424 -5.83 41.18 13.78
N GLU A 425 -6.42 40.87 14.94
CA GLU A 425 -5.93 41.43 16.22
C GLU A 425 -4.52 40.92 16.57
N GLN A 426 -4.20 39.69 16.19
CA GLN A 426 -2.87 39.11 16.32
C GLN A 426 -2.45 38.44 15.01
N THR A 427 -1.17 38.51 14.74
CA THR A 427 -0.56 37.88 13.56
C THR A 427 0.73 37.20 13.93
N GLN A 428 1.03 36.15 13.19
CA GLN A 428 2.31 35.45 13.25
C GLN A 428 2.68 35.00 11.85
N ASP A 429 3.93 35.16 11.49
CA ASP A 429 4.43 34.58 10.26
C ASP A 429 5.80 33.95 10.45
N PHE A 430 6.14 33.05 9.54
CA PHE A 430 7.48 32.49 9.50
C PHE A 430 7.90 32.16 8.08
N ILE A 431 9.22 32.18 7.89
CA ILE A 431 9.90 31.70 6.69
C ILE A 431 10.78 30.54 7.10
N ASP A 432 10.52 29.36 6.52
CA ASP A 432 11.44 28.23 6.55
C ASP A 432 12.28 28.22 5.28
N GLY A 433 13.56 28.05 5.42
CA GLY A 433 14.49 27.82 4.32
C GLY A 433 15.35 26.59 4.59
N TRP A 434 15.54 25.77 3.58
CA TRP A 434 16.49 24.67 3.66
C TRP A 434 17.29 24.53 2.38
N VAL A 435 18.55 24.21 2.54
CA VAL A 435 19.45 23.89 1.46
C VAL A 435 20.29 22.69 1.87
N GLY A 436 20.48 21.79 0.93
CA GLY A 436 21.27 20.60 1.19
C GLY A 436 21.95 20.08 -0.06
N VAL A 437 22.86 19.17 0.16
CA VAL A 437 23.61 18.48 -0.87
C VAL A 437 23.81 17.03 -0.46
N SER A 438 23.62 16.12 -1.42
CA SER A 438 23.98 14.71 -1.25
C SER A 438 25.05 14.33 -2.26
N TRP A 439 25.97 13.46 -1.86
CA TRP A 439 27.07 12.97 -2.72
C TRP A 439 27.52 11.58 -2.28
N ASN A 440 28.22 10.90 -3.19
CA ASN A 440 28.81 9.59 -2.92
C ASN A 440 30.32 9.61 -3.18
N ILE A 441 31.07 8.95 -2.31
CA ILE A 441 32.51 8.69 -2.49
C ILE A 441 32.69 7.19 -2.42
N GLY A 442 32.88 6.52 -3.58
CA GLY A 442 32.83 5.08 -3.65
C GLY A 442 31.48 4.55 -3.16
N GLU A 443 31.51 3.75 -2.13
CA GLU A 443 30.30 3.17 -1.50
C GLU A 443 29.77 4.00 -0.31
N PHE A 444 30.45 5.10 0.05
CA PHE A 444 29.99 6.02 1.09
C PHE A 444 29.01 7.03 0.51
N SER A 445 27.89 7.20 1.19
CA SER A 445 26.87 8.22 0.87
C SER A 445 26.83 9.26 1.98
N PHE A 446 26.81 10.51 1.57
CA PHE A 446 26.75 11.67 2.46
C PHE A 446 25.54 12.53 2.10
N SER A 447 24.92 13.14 3.10
CA SER A 447 23.91 14.17 2.90
C SER A 447 24.03 15.20 4.00
N SER A 448 24.19 16.46 3.62
CA SER A 448 24.23 17.61 4.53
C SER A 448 23.07 18.52 4.20
N GLN A 449 22.39 18.99 5.22
CA GLN A 449 21.27 19.93 5.07
C GLN A 449 21.39 21.00 6.16
N TYR A 450 21.23 22.23 5.77
CA TYR A 450 21.01 23.36 6.66
C TYR A 450 19.55 23.76 6.58
N PHE A 451 18.92 23.98 7.73
CA PHE A 451 17.56 24.46 7.90
C PHE A 451 17.55 25.70 8.78
N ARG A 452 16.76 26.68 8.38
CA ARG A 452 16.53 27.88 9.18
C ARG A 452 15.06 28.27 9.13
N ARG A 453 14.49 28.57 10.30
CA ARG A 453 13.22 29.27 10.46
C ARG A 453 13.47 30.66 11.04
N TRP A 454 12.86 31.64 10.44
CA TRP A 454 12.68 32.97 10.99
C TRP A 454 11.18 33.12 11.29
N ALA A 455 10.85 33.40 12.54
CA ALA A 455 9.47 33.57 13.01
C ALA A 455 9.31 34.95 13.61
N ASP A 456 8.17 35.61 13.30
CA ASP A 456 7.82 36.92 13.87
C ASP A 456 6.35 36.89 14.29
N GLY A 457 6.01 37.78 15.25
CA GLY A 457 4.67 37.86 15.79
C GLY A 457 4.39 36.86 16.90
N SER A 458 3.11 36.67 17.19
CA SER A 458 2.65 35.77 18.27
C SER A 458 1.31 35.14 17.97
N SER A 459 1.07 33.97 18.53
CA SER A 459 -0.20 33.26 18.45
C SER A 459 -0.92 33.23 19.79
N PRO A 460 -2.23 33.42 19.83
CA PRO A 460 -3.03 33.20 21.03
C PRO A 460 -3.24 31.72 21.34
N LEU A 461 -2.94 30.82 20.35
CA LEU A 461 -3.03 29.38 20.47
C LEU A 461 -1.67 28.80 20.81
N ALA A 462 -1.55 28.18 21.97
CA ALA A 462 -0.24 27.67 22.44
C ALA A 462 0.36 26.61 21.52
N TRP A 463 -0.46 25.76 20.90
CA TRP A 463 -0.01 24.72 19.95
C TRP A 463 0.42 25.26 18.59
N ASP A 464 0.09 26.51 18.27
CA ASP A 464 0.34 27.15 16.97
C ASP A 464 1.38 28.26 17.09
N SER A 465 2.16 28.27 18.15
CA SER A 465 3.25 29.21 18.37
C SER A 465 4.54 28.69 17.73
N TYR A 466 5.20 29.55 16.96
CA TYR A 466 6.44 29.23 16.26
C TYR A 466 7.57 30.15 16.74
N ALA A 467 8.72 29.56 16.95
CA ALA A 467 9.93 30.27 17.28
C ALA A 467 10.99 30.11 16.18
N ASP A 468 12.00 30.93 16.22
CA ASP A 468 13.21 30.75 15.44
C ASP A 468 13.77 29.35 15.65
N ASN A 469 14.24 28.75 14.57
CA ASN A 469 14.86 27.43 14.60
C ASN A 469 16.01 27.40 13.58
N GLU A 470 17.13 26.79 13.95
CA GLU A 470 18.29 26.68 13.08
C GLU A 470 19.03 25.38 13.32
N ASN A 471 18.92 24.48 12.33
CA ASN A 471 19.46 23.12 12.45
C ASN A 471 20.40 22.78 11.30
N PHE A 472 21.46 22.07 11.62
CA PHE A 472 22.30 21.41 10.66
C PHE A 472 22.14 19.89 10.79
N TYR A 473 21.79 19.22 9.68
CA TYR A 473 21.64 17.78 9.61
C TYR A 473 22.79 17.18 8.81
N GLN A 474 23.42 16.16 9.35
CA GLN A 474 24.45 15.39 8.65
C GLN A 474 24.09 13.91 8.68
N THR A 475 24.01 13.31 7.50
CA THR A 475 23.88 11.87 7.35
C THR A 475 25.11 11.30 6.67
N VAL A 476 25.63 10.21 7.22
CA VAL A 476 26.69 9.40 6.63
C VAL A 476 26.20 7.97 6.58
N SER A 477 26.30 7.34 5.42
CA SER A 477 25.95 5.93 5.23
C SER A 477 27.09 5.22 4.51
N PHE A 478 27.44 4.01 4.94
CA PHE A 478 28.48 3.22 4.33
C PHE A 478 28.21 1.71 4.47
N PRO A 479 28.66 0.91 3.51
CA PRO A 479 28.55 -0.53 3.61
C PRO A 479 29.56 -1.08 4.63
N LEU A 480 29.15 -2.13 5.32
CA LEU A 480 30.05 -2.90 6.16
C LEU A 480 30.52 -4.13 5.38
N PRO A 481 31.81 -4.41 5.28
CA PRO A 481 32.36 -5.56 4.54
C PRO A 481 32.20 -6.86 5.34
N ILE A 482 30.94 -7.23 5.65
CA ILE A 482 30.60 -8.39 6.48
C ILE A 482 29.66 -9.30 5.70
N GLY A 483 29.90 -10.61 5.77
CA GLY A 483 29.02 -11.62 5.17
C GLY A 483 29.43 -12.05 3.76
N ALA A 484 28.54 -12.80 3.11
CA ALA A 484 28.74 -13.28 1.74
C ALA A 484 28.51 -12.17 0.72
N SER A 485 28.99 -12.33 -0.51
CA SER A 485 28.89 -11.32 -1.59
C SER A 485 27.46 -10.88 -1.93
N TRP A 486 26.47 -11.71 -1.62
CA TRP A 486 25.04 -11.42 -1.81
C TRP A 486 24.38 -10.80 -0.56
N GLU A 487 25.09 -10.70 0.56
CA GLU A 487 24.66 -10.05 1.79
C GLU A 487 25.18 -8.62 1.81
N LYS A 488 24.30 -7.66 2.06
CA LYS A 488 24.67 -6.25 2.13
C LYS A 488 24.31 -5.68 3.49
N TRP A 489 25.32 -5.23 4.20
CA TRP A 489 25.16 -4.48 5.44
C TRP A 489 25.43 -3.01 5.17
N THR A 490 24.53 -2.14 5.59
CA THR A 490 24.73 -0.69 5.51
C THR A 490 24.53 -0.09 6.88
N PHE A 491 25.51 0.65 7.34
CA PHE A 491 25.40 1.45 8.55
C PHE A 491 25.16 2.90 8.18
N SER A 492 24.29 3.59 8.93
CA SER A 492 24.01 5.00 8.73
C SER A 492 23.93 5.71 10.07
N VAL A 493 24.48 6.92 10.11
CA VAL A 493 24.34 7.84 11.25
C VAL A 493 23.76 9.13 10.71
N THR A 494 22.71 9.63 11.35
CA THR A 494 22.15 10.95 11.12
C THR A 494 22.23 11.73 12.42
N ALA A 495 22.91 12.86 12.41
CA ALA A 495 22.99 13.79 13.53
C ALA A 495 22.27 15.10 13.17
N ALA A 496 21.49 15.62 14.09
CA ALA A 496 20.92 16.95 14.05
C ALA A 496 21.62 17.81 15.10
N TYR A 497 22.21 18.90 14.66
CA TYR A 497 22.83 19.90 15.51
C TYR A 497 21.99 21.16 15.51
N ASP A 498 21.60 21.63 16.68
CA ASP A 498 20.88 22.89 16.85
C ASP A 498 21.87 24.04 17.05
N ASN A 499 21.87 24.95 16.08
CA ASN A 499 22.81 26.09 16.09
C ASN A 499 22.40 27.16 17.10
N LEU A 500 21.14 27.23 17.54
CA LEU A 500 20.68 28.23 18.52
C LEU A 500 21.13 27.87 19.93
N ILE A 501 20.96 26.62 20.31
CA ILE A 501 21.42 26.13 21.63
C ILE A 501 22.85 25.60 21.62
N LYS A 502 23.47 25.49 20.43
CA LYS A 502 24.84 25.01 20.20
C LYS A 502 25.09 23.60 20.76
N ASP A 503 24.14 22.71 20.60
CA ASP A 503 24.23 21.32 21.05
C ASP A 503 23.63 20.38 20.03
N VAL A 504 23.93 19.08 20.19
CA VAL A 504 23.34 18.00 19.39
C VAL A 504 21.93 17.76 19.86
N ALA A 505 20.95 18.03 19.00
CA ALA A 505 19.53 17.82 19.28
C ALA A 505 19.15 16.34 19.24
N SER A 506 19.66 15.61 18.25
CA SER A 506 19.40 14.17 18.16
C SER A 506 20.46 13.43 17.36
N ILE A 507 20.61 12.13 17.65
CA ILE A 507 21.44 11.22 16.85
C ILE A 507 20.62 9.96 16.57
N ARG A 508 20.54 9.61 15.28
CA ARG A 508 19.96 8.34 14.83
C ARG A 508 21.03 7.44 14.26
N TYR A 509 21.17 6.28 14.82
CA TYR A 509 22.00 5.20 14.30
C TYR A 509 21.09 4.18 13.64
N SER A 510 21.46 3.68 12.46
CA SER A 510 20.71 2.62 11.79
C SER A 510 21.62 1.62 11.09
N VAL A 511 21.21 0.38 11.10
CA VAL A 511 21.84 -0.74 10.41
C VAL A 511 20.81 -1.41 9.53
N ASN A 512 21.08 -1.48 8.24
CA ASN A 512 20.30 -2.26 7.29
C ASN A 512 21.10 -3.51 6.90
N TYR A 513 20.48 -4.67 7.07
CA TYR A 513 21.01 -5.93 6.60
C TYR A 513 20.10 -6.50 5.53
N ASN A 514 20.53 -6.38 4.28
CA ASN A 514 19.81 -6.95 3.14
C ASN A 514 20.37 -8.33 2.85
N LYS A 515 19.53 -9.36 3.07
CA LYS A 515 19.82 -10.75 2.81
C LYS A 515 18.96 -11.22 1.64
N HIS A 516 19.35 -10.86 0.41
CA HIS A 516 18.71 -11.27 -0.83
C HIS A 516 17.20 -11.02 -0.87
N CYS A 517 16.37 -11.84 -0.21
CA CYS A 517 14.92 -11.77 -0.21
C CYS A 517 14.30 -11.11 1.04
N THR A 518 15.11 -10.78 2.04
CA THR A 518 14.69 -10.12 3.29
C THR A 518 15.61 -8.97 3.64
N THR A 519 15.04 -7.90 4.18
CA THR A 519 15.80 -6.81 4.76
C THR A 519 15.49 -6.70 6.24
N TRP A 520 16.53 -6.69 7.05
CA TRP A 520 16.50 -6.42 8.48
C TRP A 520 16.92 -4.99 8.72
N HIS A 521 16.20 -4.30 9.56
CA HIS A 521 16.48 -2.92 9.92
C HIS A 521 16.52 -2.78 11.44
N MET A 522 17.62 -2.25 11.94
CA MET A 522 17.79 -1.86 13.33
C MET A 522 18.06 -0.36 13.38
N TRP A 523 17.45 0.34 14.30
CA TRP A 523 17.74 1.75 14.53
C TRP A 523 17.57 2.12 15.98
N ILE A 524 18.31 3.12 16.37
CA ILE A 524 18.27 3.77 17.67
C ILE A 524 18.23 5.26 17.42
N LEU A 525 17.31 5.96 18.06
CA LEU A 525 17.22 7.42 18.10
C LEU A 525 17.41 7.87 19.54
N ASP A 526 18.45 8.65 19.76
CA ASP A 526 18.68 9.44 20.97
C ASP A 526 18.20 10.87 20.68
N ASN A 527 17.01 11.22 21.13
CA ASN A 527 16.46 12.56 21.03
C ASN A 527 16.75 13.29 22.34
N LYS A 528 17.88 13.97 22.39
CA LYS A 528 18.31 14.75 23.58
C LYS A 528 17.35 15.89 23.86
N ALA A 529 16.85 16.49 22.83
CA ALA A 529 15.92 17.59 22.87
C ALA A 529 14.61 17.24 23.57
N GLY A 530 14.01 16.10 23.22
CA GLY A 530 12.79 15.59 23.83
C GLY A 530 13.04 14.70 25.05
N ASN A 531 14.30 14.49 25.46
CA ASN A 531 14.69 13.50 26.48
C ASN A 531 14.05 12.12 26.23
N GLU A 532 14.02 11.71 24.96
CA GLU A 532 13.32 10.52 24.51
C GLU A 532 14.29 9.58 23.78
N PHE A 533 14.23 8.31 24.16
CA PHE A 533 14.97 7.25 23.51
C PHE A 533 13.99 6.31 22.79
N LYS A 534 14.19 6.13 21.49
CA LYS A 534 13.43 5.20 20.66
C LYS A 534 14.35 4.19 20.01
N ALA A 535 13.84 2.98 19.80
CA ALA A 535 14.55 1.94 19.08
C ALA A 535 13.60 1.11 18.23
N GLY A 536 14.12 0.57 17.13
CA GLY A 536 13.41 -0.35 16.28
C GLY A 536 14.32 -1.50 15.83
N LEU A 537 13.74 -2.69 15.75
CA LEU A 537 14.33 -3.89 15.18
C LEU A 537 13.24 -4.63 14.44
N PHE A 538 13.24 -4.57 13.14
CA PHE A 538 12.25 -5.26 12.34
C PHE A 538 12.86 -5.82 11.06
N PHE A 539 12.14 -6.73 10.45
CA PHE A 539 12.47 -7.20 9.11
C PHE A 539 11.23 -7.15 8.22
N TYR A 540 11.45 -7.15 6.94
CA TYR A 540 10.42 -7.32 5.93
C TYR A 540 10.95 -8.17 4.76
N ILE A 541 10.01 -8.74 4.03
CA ILE A 541 10.30 -9.45 2.79
C ILE A 541 10.44 -8.40 1.68
N ASN A 542 11.51 -8.44 0.89
CA ASN A 542 11.78 -7.41 -0.13
C ASN A 542 10.67 -7.26 -1.18
N ALA A 543 9.90 -8.32 -1.43
CA ALA A 543 8.72 -8.28 -2.29
C ALA A 543 7.51 -7.57 -1.65
N TYR A 544 7.51 -7.39 -0.32
CA TYR A 544 6.41 -6.80 0.45
C TYR A 544 6.96 -5.90 1.57
N PRO A 545 7.63 -4.78 1.22
CA PRO A 545 8.35 -3.93 2.19
C PRO A 545 7.41 -3.22 3.18
N GLU A 546 6.13 -3.11 2.86
CA GLU A 546 5.10 -2.56 3.74
C GLU A 546 4.75 -3.47 4.92
N HIS A 547 5.07 -4.78 4.85
CA HIS A 547 4.80 -5.76 5.90
C HIS A 547 6.01 -5.94 6.82
N LYS A 548 6.23 -4.95 7.67
CA LYS A 548 7.28 -5.01 8.69
C LYS A 548 6.87 -5.93 9.83
N ILE A 549 7.76 -6.82 10.24
CA ILE A 549 7.60 -7.75 11.36
C ILE A 549 8.72 -7.48 12.36
N GLY A 550 8.38 -7.10 13.57
CA GLY A 550 9.36 -6.82 14.62
C GLY A 550 8.92 -5.69 15.54
N ILE A 551 9.88 -5.00 16.13
CA ILE A 551 9.69 -3.87 17.03
C ILE A 551 9.96 -2.58 16.27
N ASP A 552 8.98 -1.73 16.12
CA ASP A 552 9.13 -0.43 15.47
C ASP A 552 8.11 0.56 16.04
N SER A 553 8.57 1.56 16.79
CA SER A 553 7.70 2.57 17.40
C SER A 553 6.97 3.42 16.36
N ASP A 554 7.52 3.57 15.16
CA ASP A 554 6.84 4.30 14.08
C ASP A 554 5.58 3.58 13.56
N MET A 555 5.39 2.30 13.92
CA MET A 555 4.17 1.55 13.59
C MET A 555 3.01 1.81 14.55
N ALA A 556 3.27 2.32 15.74
CA ALA A 556 2.23 2.67 16.70
C ALA A 556 1.44 3.92 16.24
N PRO A 557 0.20 4.12 16.70
CA PRO A 557 -0.51 5.37 16.50
C PRO A 557 0.28 6.56 17.05
N GLN A 558 0.43 7.59 16.24
CA GLN A 558 1.21 8.79 16.57
C GLN A 558 0.33 10.02 16.73
N ALA A 559 0.78 10.99 17.53
CA ALA A 559 0.25 12.34 17.55
C ALA A 559 0.39 12.99 16.15
N GLU A 560 -0.46 13.96 15.86
CA GLU A 560 -0.29 14.77 14.65
C GLU A 560 0.87 15.76 14.86
N ALA A 561 1.68 15.97 13.82
CA ALA A 561 2.59 17.11 13.80
C ALA A 561 1.80 18.43 13.70
N THR A 562 2.44 19.54 14.02
CA THR A 562 1.82 20.86 13.93
C THR A 562 1.21 21.11 12.56
N LYS A 563 -0.02 21.62 12.51
CA LYS A 563 -0.80 21.80 11.27
C LYS A 563 -0.19 22.74 10.22
N ALA A 564 0.87 23.46 10.52
CA ALA A 564 1.61 24.22 9.54
C ALA A 564 2.69 23.40 8.80
N ALA A 565 2.92 22.15 9.20
CA ALA A 565 3.96 21.27 8.65
C ALA A 565 3.48 20.33 7.52
N PHE A 566 2.30 20.55 6.94
CA PHE A 566 1.73 19.71 5.88
C PHE A 566 1.97 20.22 4.47
#